data_3675528f6ac87086372d1072c2383677
#
_entry.id   3675528f6ac87086372d1072c2383677
#
_cell.length_a   1.000
_cell.length_b   1.000
_cell.length_c   1.000
_cell.angle_alpha   90.00
_cell.angle_beta   90.00
_cell.angle_gamma   90.00
#
_symmetry.space_group_name_H-M   'P 1'
#
loop_
_entity.id
_entity.type
_entity.pdbx_description
1 polymer ?
#
loop_
_entity_poly.entity_id
_entity_poly.type
_entity_poly.pdbx_seq_one_letter_code
_entity_poly.pdbx_strand_id
1 'polypeptide(L)'
;MFGRLMAEKLSEHFGQQFYIENIGGAGGNIGTGRAVKAAADGYTLLLTANNHIINPLLYESVPYDAFKDFESVTLAVSFPTALSVNPLVPAQTVTELVALVRATPGKYSFASSGVGTPSHLLGERFRQKLNLDLVHVPSNGSGPATAAVIAGDTPVCFAALTAAAPLAQAGRVRVLATMSNTRSRALPEVPTITEAGYAGLDGEGWDGIFVPAGTPQQIVKLLGDEIRNIVTLPDVQARIEALGFLAVGAPSKVFAKELANESATWREVIRAAGLKMQ
;
A
#
# COMPACT_ATOMS: atom_id res chain seq x y z
N MET A 1 -4.28 6.75 -11.44
CA MET A 1 -3.31 7.02 -12.52
C MET A 1 -2.79 5.72 -13.12
N PHE A 2 -2.30 4.78 -12.34
CA PHE A 2 -1.84 3.47 -12.80
C PHE A 2 -2.89 2.70 -13.62
N GLY A 3 -4.13 2.60 -13.13
CA GLY A 3 -5.21 1.91 -13.85
C GLY A 3 -5.47 2.45 -15.27
N ARG A 4 -5.38 3.78 -15.47
CA ARG A 4 -5.54 4.35 -16.81
C ARG A 4 -4.39 3.98 -17.75
N LEU A 5 -3.17 3.93 -17.25
CA LEU A 5 -2.02 3.43 -18.01
C LEU A 5 -2.22 1.97 -18.44
N MET A 6 -2.73 1.12 -17.53
CA MET A 6 -3.05 -0.27 -17.85
C MET A 6 -4.18 -0.38 -18.88
N ALA A 7 -5.26 0.40 -18.73
CA ALA A 7 -6.38 0.38 -19.68
C ALA A 7 -5.94 0.82 -21.09
N GLU A 8 -5.08 1.85 -21.21
CA GLU A 8 -4.47 2.29 -22.47
C GLU A 8 -3.70 1.14 -23.11
N LYS A 9 -2.77 0.52 -22.38
CA LYS A 9 -1.89 -0.54 -22.92
C LYS A 9 -2.63 -1.84 -23.24
N LEU A 10 -3.58 -2.23 -22.41
CA LEU A 10 -4.45 -3.38 -22.70
C LEU A 10 -5.33 -3.12 -23.94
N SER A 11 -5.81 -1.89 -24.12
CA SER A 11 -6.58 -1.54 -25.33
C SER A 11 -5.73 -1.62 -26.59
N GLU A 12 -4.49 -1.15 -26.53
CA GLU A 12 -3.52 -1.27 -27.63
C GLU A 12 -3.26 -2.74 -27.98
N HIS A 13 -3.04 -3.58 -26.97
CA HIS A 13 -2.70 -4.99 -27.16
C HIS A 13 -3.87 -5.83 -27.70
N PHE A 14 -5.05 -5.73 -27.04
CA PHE A 14 -6.20 -6.56 -27.41
C PHE A 14 -7.04 -6.02 -28.58
N GLY A 15 -6.76 -4.80 -29.04
CA GLY A 15 -7.58 -4.13 -30.07
C GLY A 15 -9.04 -3.89 -29.63
N GLN A 16 -9.29 -3.90 -28.32
CA GLN A 16 -10.58 -3.68 -27.68
C GLN A 16 -10.44 -2.57 -26.65
N GLN A 17 -11.46 -1.74 -26.49
CA GLN A 17 -11.37 -0.61 -25.59
C GLN A 17 -11.53 -1.05 -24.13
N PHE A 18 -10.48 -0.88 -23.32
CA PHE A 18 -10.54 -0.93 -21.87
C PHE A 18 -10.81 0.46 -21.31
N TYR A 19 -11.73 0.57 -20.38
CA TYR A 19 -12.04 1.83 -19.72
C TYR A 19 -12.05 1.68 -18.20
N ILE A 20 -11.81 2.78 -17.48
CA ILE A 20 -11.79 2.79 -16.03
C ILE A 20 -13.08 3.38 -15.48
N GLU A 21 -13.76 2.60 -14.66
CA GLU A 21 -14.85 3.07 -13.80
C GLU A 21 -14.32 3.24 -12.38
N ASN A 22 -14.35 4.47 -11.85
CA ASN A 22 -13.90 4.74 -10.48
C ASN A 22 -15.10 4.72 -9.54
N ILE A 23 -15.14 3.72 -8.64
CA ILE A 23 -16.22 3.53 -7.67
C ILE A 23 -15.61 3.64 -6.28
N GLY A 24 -15.72 4.82 -5.69
CA GLY A 24 -15.24 5.08 -4.34
C GLY A 24 -16.29 4.79 -3.26
N GLY A 25 -15.85 4.82 -2.00
CA GLY A 25 -16.68 4.72 -0.79
C GLY A 25 -16.36 3.52 0.09
N ALA A 26 -16.54 3.69 1.39
CA ALA A 26 -16.30 2.68 2.43
C ALA A 26 -14.94 1.96 2.28
N GLY A 27 -13.85 2.72 2.07
CA GLY A 27 -12.51 2.14 1.90
C GLY A 27 -12.36 1.24 0.66
N GLY A 28 -13.19 1.42 -0.39
CA GLY A 28 -13.21 0.57 -1.59
C GLY A 28 -14.25 -0.56 -1.56
N ASN A 29 -14.94 -0.78 -0.44
CA ASN A 29 -15.91 -1.87 -0.29
C ASN A 29 -17.05 -1.78 -1.31
N ILE A 30 -17.49 -0.56 -1.67
CA ILE A 30 -18.58 -0.37 -2.65
C ILE A 30 -18.12 -0.84 -4.04
N GLY A 31 -16.94 -0.44 -4.49
CA GLY A 31 -16.40 -0.85 -5.78
C GLY A 31 -16.13 -2.36 -5.85
N THR A 32 -15.52 -2.93 -4.80
CA THR A 32 -15.26 -4.35 -4.69
C THR A 32 -16.56 -5.16 -4.67
N GLY A 33 -17.56 -4.72 -3.90
CA GLY A 33 -18.89 -5.36 -3.84
C GLY A 33 -19.67 -5.27 -5.15
N ARG A 34 -19.38 -4.28 -6.02
CA ARG A 34 -19.93 -4.24 -7.38
C ARG A 34 -19.21 -5.22 -8.30
N ALA A 35 -17.88 -5.28 -8.21
CA ALA A 35 -17.09 -6.19 -9.01
C ALA A 35 -17.43 -7.67 -8.76
N VAL A 36 -17.72 -8.06 -7.52
CA VAL A 36 -18.14 -9.41 -7.14
C VAL A 36 -19.41 -9.87 -7.85
N LYS A 37 -20.30 -8.92 -8.19
CA LYS A 37 -21.57 -9.19 -8.87
C LYS A 37 -21.49 -9.21 -10.39
N ALA A 38 -20.31 -8.90 -10.94
CA ALA A 38 -20.10 -8.93 -12.38
C ALA A 38 -20.02 -10.37 -12.89
N ALA A 39 -20.27 -10.54 -14.20
CA ALA A 39 -20.12 -11.84 -14.84
C ALA A 39 -18.66 -12.32 -14.78
N ALA A 40 -18.47 -13.61 -14.55
CA ALA A 40 -17.15 -14.24 -14.51
C ALA A 40 -16.67 -14.61 -15.94
N ASP A 41 -16.70 -13.63 -16.85
CA ASP A 41 -16.41 -13.80 -18.29
C ASP A 41 -15.08 -13.12 -18.71
N GLY A 42 -14.40 -12.45 -17.77
CA GLY A 42 -13.13 -11.76 -17.99
C GLY A 42 -13.25 -10.33 -18.53
N TYR A 43 -14.46 -9.81 -18.73
CA TYR A 43 -14.66 -8.42 -19.16
C TYR A 43 -14.67 -7.41 -18.01
N THR A 44 -14.79 -7.88 -16.77
CA THR A 44 -14.69 -7.03 -15.58
C THR A 44 -13.44 -7.37 -14.79
N LEU A 45 -12.53 -6.40 -14.65
CA LEU A 45 -11.35 -6.49 -13.82
C LEU A 45 -11.50 -5.54 -12.64
N LEU A 46 -11.18 -6.02 -11.45
CA LEU A 46 -11.05 -5.19 -10.25
C LEU A 46 -9.59 -4.82 -10.05
N LEU A 47 -9.27 -3.53 -10.12
CA LEU A 47 -8.00 -2.98 -9.67
C LEU A 47 -8.19 -2.42 -8.26
N THR A 48 -7.49 -2.98 -7.31
CA THR A 48 -7.60 -2.58 -5.89
C THR A 48 -6.28 -2.78 -5.15
N ALA A 49 -6.19 -2.19 -3.96
CA ALA A 49 -5.01 -2.21 -3.11
C ALA A 49 -5.17 -3.16 -1.90
N ASN A 50 -4.26 -3.07 -0.94
CA ASN A 50 -4.25 -3.89 0.29
C ASN A 50 -5.58 -3.89 1.07
N ASN A 51 -6.40 -2.85 0.93
CA ASN A 51 -7.73 -2.83 1.55
C ASN A 51 -8.65 -3.99 1.10
N HIS A 52 -8.38 -4.61 -0.03
CA HIS A 52 -9.07 -5.83 -0.44
C HIS A 52 -9.06 -6.92 0.63
N ILE A 53 -7.90 -7.12 1.28
CA ILE A 53 -7.72 -8.12 2.34
C ILE A 53 -7.77 -7.52 3.75
N ILE A 54 -7.58 -6.22 3.91
CA ILE A 54 -7.60 -5.53 5.20
C ILE A 54 -9.04 -5.25 5.66
N ASN A 55 -9.90 -4.76 4.76
CA ASN A 55 -11.27 -4.38 5.12
C ASN A 55 -12.10 -5.51 5.74
N PRO A 56 -12.05 -6.79 5.24
CA PRO A 56 -12.73 -7.90 5.90
C PRO A 56 -12.26 -8.19 7.34
N LEU A 57 -11.10 -7.68 7.74
CA LEU A 57 -10.56 -7.81 9.08
C LEU A 57 -10.93 -6.64 10.00
N LEU A 58 -11.26 -5.49 9.42
CA LEU A 58 -11.55 -4.24 10.14
C LEU A 58 -13.03 -3.97 10.29
N TYR A 59 -13.81 -4.11 9.21
CA TYR A 59 -15.25 -3.83 9.20
C TYR A 59 -16.05 -5.00 9.77
N GLU A 60 -17.15 -4.72 10.44
CA GLU A 60 -18.08 -5.77 10.92
C GLU A 60 -18.63 -6.60 9.78
N SER A 61 -18.87 -5.96 8.64
CA SER A 61 -19.37 -6.61 7.42
C SER A 61 -18.84 -5.93 6.18
N VAL A 62 -18.42 -6.72 5.22
CA VAL A 62 -18.08 -6.28 3.86
C VAL A 62 -18.88 -7.10 2.84
N PRO A 63 -19.21 -6.57 1.65
CA PRO A 63 -20.06 -7.23 0.67
C PRO A 63 -19.32 -8.29 -0.16
N TYR A 64 -18.20 -8.83 0.31
CA TYR A 64 -17.38 -9.81 -0.42
C TYR A 64 -16.49 -10.63 0.52
N ASP A 65 -16.09 -11.80 0.06
CA ASP A 65 -14.97 -12.58 0.62
C ASP A 65 -13.75 -12.43 -0.31
N ALA A 66 -12.67 -11.84 0.22
CA ALA A 66 -11.48 -11.50 -0.56
C ALA A 66 -10.81 -12.71 -1.25
N PHE A 67 -11.04 -13.93 -0.74
CA PHE A 67 -10.40 -15.16 -1.22
C PHE A 67 -11.33 -16.09 -1.99
N LYS A 68 -12.66 -16.01 -1.74
CA LYS A 68 -13.62 -16.91 -2.38
C LYS A 68 -14.31 -16.27 -3.57
N ASP A 69 -14.49 -14.94 -3.55
CA ASP A 69 -15.29 -14.24 -4.55
C ASP A 69 -14.44 -13.70 -5.71
N PHE A 70 -13.11 -13.84 -5.62
CA PHE A 70 -12.17 -13.34 -6.62
C PHE A 70 -11.07 -14.35 -6.95
N GLU A 71 -10.66 -14.35 -8.22
CA GLU A 71 -9.41 -14.92 -8.68
C GLU A 71 -8.37 -13.81 -8.81
N SER A 72 -7.20 -13.99 -8.20
CA SER A 72 -6.08 -13.06 -8.38
C SER A 72 -5.48 -13.23 -9.77
N VAL A 73 -5.35 -12.14 -10.52
CA VAL A 73 -4.71 -12.14 -11.85
C VAL A 73 -3.21 -11.88 -11.72
N THR A 74 -2.85 -10.77 -11.12
CA THR A 74 -1.45 -10.39 -10.88
C THR A 74 -1.35 -9.31 -9.80
N LEU A 75 -0.25 -9.32 -9.03
CA LEU A 75 0.22 -8.15 -8.32
C LEU A 75 0.95 -7.28 -9.34
N ALA A 76 0.35 -6.19 -9.74
CA ALA A 76 0.85 -5.40 -10.86
C ALA A 76 1.98 -4.45 -10.45
N VAL A 77 1.78 -3.71 -9.37
CA VAL A 77 2.74 -2.74 -8.83
C VAL A 77 2.75 -2.73 -7.31
N SER A 78 3.88 -2.33 -6.73
CA SER A 78 3.99 -1.99 -5.30
C SER A 78 4.41 -0.53 -5.11
N PHE A 79 4.26 -0.04 -3.89
CA PHE A 79 4.74 1.28 -3.49
C PHE A 79 5.22 1.27 -2.04
N PRO A 80 6.43 1.79 -1.79
CA PRO A 80 6.97 1.85 -0.45
C PRO A 80 6.19 2.84 0.44
N THR A 81 6.05 2.51 1.72
CA THR A 81 5.71 3.47 2.76
C THR A 81 6.98 4.07 3.34
N ALA A 82 7.02 5.37 3.52
CA ALA A 82 8.11 6.07 4.18
C ALA A 82 7.79 6.26 5.67
N LEU A 83 8.77 5.97 6.52
CA LEU A 83 8.84 6.47 7.89
C LEU A 83 9.57 7.80 7.86
N SER A 84 8.84 8.89 8.05
CA SER A 84 9.39 10.24 8.01
C SER A 84 9.12 11.01 9.30
N VAL A 85 9.93 12.02 9.56
CA VAL A 85 9.82 12.91 10.72
C VAL A 85 9.91 14.38 10.31
N ASN A 86 9.34 15.25 11.13
CA ASN A 86 9.62 16.68 11.01
C ASN A 86 11.12 16.93 11.20
N PRO A 87 11.76 17.80 10.40
CA PRO A 87 13.21 18.09 10.49
C PRO A 87 13.66 18.58 11.89
N LEU A 88 12.76 19.15 12.69
CA LEU A 88 13.02 19.58 14.05
C LEU A 88 13.07 18.44 15.09
N VAL A 89 12.61 17.24 14.72
CA VAL A 89 12.76 16.04 15.58
C VAL A 89 14.25 15.68 15.63
N PRO A 90 14.86 15.59 16.82
CA PRO A 90 16.30 15.33 16.98
C PRO A 90 16.60 13.81 16.80
N ALA A 91 16.22 13.27 15.63
CA ALA A 91 16.50 11.90 15.21
C ALA A 91 16.90 11.91 13.73
N GLN A 92 18.06 11.35 13.43
CA GLN A 92 18.60 11.17 12.07
C GLN A 92 18.41 9.75 11.56
N THR A 93 18.18 8.82 12.48
CA THR A 93 18.04 7.37 12.21
C THR A 93 16.79 6.82 12.90
N VAL A 94 16.34 5.63 12.44
CA VAL A 94 15.25 4.92 13.11
C VAL A 94 15.59 4.58 14.56
N THR A 95 16.86 4.21 14.82
CA THR A 95 17.35 3.89 16.18
C THR A 95 17.26 5.10 17.11
N GLU A 96 17.64 6.28 16.64
CA GLU A 96 17.52 7.51 17.41
C GLU A 96 16.06 7.89 17.66
N LEU A 97 15.16 7.71 16.67
CA LEU A 97 13.73 7.92 16.85
C LEU A 97 13.17 6.99 17.93
N VAL A 98 13.50 5.69 17.86
CA VAL A 98 13.06 4.70 18.85
C VAL A 98 13.54 5.05 20.25
N ALA A 99 14.82 5.43 20.40
CA ALA A 99 15.36 5.87 21.69
C ALA A 99 14.65 7.13 22.22
N LEU A 100 14.40 8.10 21.35
CA LEU A 100 13.73 9.35 21.69
C LEU A 100 12.29 9.13 22.16
N VAL A 101 11.52 8.29 21.46
CA VAL A 101 10.14 7.96 21.84
C VAL A 101 10.11 7.24 23.18
N ARG A 102 11.02 6.29 23.41
CA ARG A 102 11.12 5.56 24.70
C ARG A 102 11.48 6.45 25.87
N ALA A 103 12.35 7.46 25.63
CA ALA A 103 12.75 8.41 26.69
C ALA A 103 11.65 9.40 27.07
N THR A 104 10.63 9.56 26.24
CA THR A 104 9.57 10.57 26.44
C THR A 104 8.18 10.00 26.12
N PRO A 105 7.66 9.06 26.96
CA PRO A 105 6.34 8.46 26.75
C PRO A 105 5.23 9.54 26.66
N GLY A 106 4.23 9.30 25.81
CA GLY A 106 3.09 10.18 25.61
C GLY A 106 3.37 11.45 24.79
N LYS A 107 4.63 11.71 24.42
CA LYS A 107 5.00 12.95 23.71
C LYS A 107 4.85 12.86 22.19
N TYR A 108 4.98 11.67 21.63
CA TYR A 108 5.02 11.49 20.19
C TYR A 108 3.75 10.87 19.63
N SER A 109 3.36 11.38 18.46
CA SER A 109 2.28 10.84 17.66
C SER A 109 2.77 10.55 16.24
N PHE A 110 2.04 9.70 15.51
CA PHE A 110 2.31 9.46 14.10
C PHE A 110 1.07 9.70 13.25
N ALA A 111 1.26 10.37 12.13
CA ALA A 111 0.25 10.52 11.09
C ALA A 111 0.25 9.31 10.14
N SER A 112 -0.92 8.97 9.61
CA SER A 112 -1.08 8.00 8.53
C SER A 112 -2.07 8.49 7.47
N SER A 113 -2.16 7.76 6.35
CA SER A 113 -3.12 8.07 5.28
C SER A 113 -4.58 7.79 5.64
N GLY A 114 -4.85 7.36 6.86
CA GLY A 114 -6.18 7.07 7.38
C GLY A 114 -6.27 5.71 8.06
N VAL A 115 -7.32 5.50 8.82
CA VAL A 115 -7.56 4.25 9.55
C VAL A 115 -7.67 3.08 8.57
N GLY A 116 -7.01 1.96 8.88
CA GLY A 116 -7.04 0.75 8.06
C GLY A 116 -6.16 0.77 6.80
N THR A 117 -5.50 1.89 6.50
CA THR A 117 -4.56 1.93 5.38
C THR A 117 -3.25 1.20 5.71
N PRO A 118 -2.48 0.74 4.72
CA PRO A 118 -1.17 0.14 4.96
C PRO A 118 -0.26 1.01 5.83
N SER A 119 -0.26 2.32 5.61
CA SER A 119 0.53 3.27 6.41
C SER A 119 0.12 3.31 7.89
N HIS A 120 -1.18 3.21 8.19
CA HIS A 120 -1.65 3.07 9.56
C HIS A 120 -1.18 1.77 10.19
N LEU A 121 -1.44 0.64 9.51
CA LEU A 121 -1.10 -0.69 10.04
C LEU A 121 0.39 -0.90 10.21
N LEU A 122 1.23 -0.32 9.33
CA LEU A 122 2.68 -0.32 9.50
C LEU A 122 3.13 0.52 10.70
N GLY A 123 2.51 1.67 10.93
CA GLY A 123 2.74 2.48 12.12
C GLY A 123 2.35 1.73 13.41
N GLU A 124 1.19 1.06 13.40
CA GLU A 124 0.73 0.20 14.50
C GLU A 124 1.70 -0.97 14.75
N ARG A 125 2.11 -1.66 13.69
CA ARG A 125 3.10 -2.75 13.79
C ARG A 125 4.44 -2.28 14.33
N PHE A 126 4.90 -1.09 13.90
CA PHE A 126 6.13 -0.46 14.39
C PHE A 126 6.04 -0.18 15.89
N ARG A 127 4.97 0.51 16.34
CA ARG A 127 4.83 0.83 17.77
C ARG A 127 4.64 -0.40 18.64
N GLN A 128 3.88 -1.40 18.19
CA GLN A 128 3.64 -2.64 18.94
C GLN A 128 4.91 -3.48 19.07
N LYS A 129 5.58 -3.76 17.92
CA LYS A 129 6.77 -4.63 17.91
C LYS A 129 7.94 -4.05 18.69
N LEU A 130 8.03 -2.73 18.75
CA LEU A 130 9.09 -2.01 19.46
C LEU A 130 8.67 -1.51 20.85
N ASN A 131 7.42 -1.80 21.27
CA ASN A 131 6.83 -1.35 22.54
C ASN A 131 7.00 0.16 22.73
N LEU A 132 6.48 0.94 21.76
CA LEU A 132 6.56 2.41 21.76
C LEU A 132 5.22 3.03 22.12
N ASP A 133 5.27 4.09 22.92
CA ASP A 133 4.12 4.94 23.22
C ASP A 133 4.00 6.02 22.12
N LEU A 134 3.31 5.64 21.03
CA LEU A 134 3.02 6.47 19.87
C LEU A 134 1.51 6.54 19.66
N VAL A 135 0.95 7.74 19.63
CA VAL A 135 -0.49 7.96 19.38
C VAL A 135 -0.73 8.10 17.88
N HIS A 136 -1.70 7.33 17.33
CA HIS A 136 -2.08 7.44 15.94
C HIS A 136 -2.98 8.66 15.69
N VAL A 137 -2.67 9.44 14.65
CA VAL A 137 -3.45 10.58 14.15
C VAL A 137 -3.80 10.32 12.68
N PRO A 138 -5.04 9.92 12.37
CA PRO A 138 -5.43 9.63 10.99
C PRO A 138 -5.57 10.91 10.15
N SER A 139 -5.21 10.83 8.88
CA SER A 139 -5.42 11.87 7.87
C SER A 139 -6.26 11.32 6.70
N ASN A 140 -6.71 12.21 5.81
CA ASN A 140 -7.45 11.84 4.60
C ASN A 140 -6.48 11.65 3.40
N GLY A 141 -5.51 10.72 3.53
CA GLY A 141 -4.53 10.42 2.50
C GLY A 141 -3.09 10.80 2.88
N SER A 142 -2.11 10.34 2.06
CA SER A 142 -0.67 10.53 2.31
C SER A 142 -0.24 12.00 2.22
N GLY A 143 -0.84 12.79 1.33
CA GLY A 143 -0.54 14.23 1.21
C GLY A 143 -0.87 15.01 2.49
N PRO A 144 -2.11 14.98 2.99
CA PRO A 144 -2.48 15.57 4.29
C PRO A 144 -1.66 15.04 5.46
N ALA A 145 -1.36 13.74 5.52
CA ALA A 145 -0.50 13.18 6.57
C ALA A 145 0.90 13.81 6.58
N THR A 146 1.52 13.93 5.40
CA THR A 146 2.84 14.54 5.27
C THR A 146 2.80 16.05 5.57
N ALA A 147 1.70 16.73 5.19
CA ALA A 147 1.51 18.15 5.50
C ALA A 147 1.43 18.40 7.02
N ALA A 148 0.75 17.53 7.77
CA ALA A 148 0.69 17.60 9.24
C ALA A 148 2.09 17.48 9.88
N VAL A 149 2.97 16.64 9.31
CA VAL A 149 4.37 16.56 9.77
C VAL A 149 5.13 17.85 9.47
N ILE A 150 4.96 18.41 8.29
CA ILE A 150 5.62 19.70 7.94
C ILE A 150 5.17 20.84 8.85
N ALA A 151 3.87 20.87 9.19
CA ALA A 151 3.32 21.87 10.10
C ALA A 151 3.79 21.70 11.56
N GLY A 152 4.28 20.52 11.93
CA GLY A 152 4.66 20.16 13.28
C GLY A 152 3.51 19.65 14.15
N ASP A 153 2.31 19.45 13.57
CA ASP A 153 1.13 18.92 14.27
C ASP A 153 1.35 17.47 14.72
N THR A 154 2.02 16.69 13.89
CA THR A 154 2.46 15.32 14.21
C THR A 154 3.95 15.17 13.89
N PRO A 155 4.78 14.76 14.85
CA PRO A 155 6.24 14.69 14.65
C PRO A 155 6.69 13.55 13.74
N VAL A 156 5.91 12.47 13.60
CA VAL A 156 6.22 11.26 12.83
C VAL A 156 5.13 10.99 11.81
N CYS A 157 5.47 10.42 10.67
CA CYS A 157 4.50 10.01 9.64
C CYS A 157 4.89 8.68 9.01
N PHE A 158 3.89 7.84 8.82
CA PHE A 158 3.91 6.75 7.86
C PHE A 158 3.01 7.14 6.68
N ALA A 159 3.59 7.31 5.51
CA ALA A 159 2.87 7.70 4.30
C ALA A 159 3.52 7.08 3.05
N ALA A 160 2.79 7.03 1.94
CA ALA A 160 3.38 6.58 0.69
C ALA A 160 4.62 7.42 0.34
N LEU A 161 5.70 6.76 -0.06
CA LEU A 161 6.96 7.42 -0.41
C LEU A 161 6.77 8.47 -1.51
N THR A 162 5.82 8.25 -2.41
CA THR A 162 5.45 9.19 -3.48
C THR A 162 5.07 10.58 -2.98
N ALA A 163 4.43 10.65 -1.80
CA ALA A 163 4.09 11.92 -1.16
C ALA A 163 5.27 12.48 -0.34
N ALA A 164 6.12 11.63 0.22
CA ALA A 164 7.21 12.05 1.09
C ALA A 164 8.49 12.43 0.31
N ALA A 165 8.81 11.73 -0.78
CA ALA A 165 10.08 11.89 -1.49
C ALA A 165 10.32 13.31 -2.03
N PRO A 166 9.41 13.99 -2.73
CA PRO A 166 9.63 15.37 -3.18
C PRO A 166 9.85 16.34 -2.02
N LEU A 167 9.19 16.10 -0.90
CA LEU A 167 9.31 16.95 0.29
C LEU A 167 10.60 16.68 1.07
N ALA A 168 11.09 15.43 1.03
CA ALA A 168 12.40 15.08 1.59
C ALA A 168 13.52 15.71 0.76
N GLN A 169 13.46 15.65 -0.56
CA GLN A 169 14.40 16.31 -1.47
C GLN A 169 14.43 17.84 -1.25
N ALA A 170 13.30 18.44 -0.91
CA ALA A 170 13.18 19.86 -0.56
C ALA A 170 13.54 20.16 0.92
N GLY A 171 13.98 19.17 1.71
CA GLY A 171 14.33 19.34 3.12
C GLY A 171 13.17 19.65 4.06
N ARG A 172 11.91 19.46 3.59
CA ARG A 172 10.70 19.76 4.36
C ARG A 172 10.31 18.64 5.34
N VAL A 173 10.71 17.42 5.05
CA VAL A 173 10.62 16.25 5.95
C VAL A 173 11.93 15.50 5.89
N ARG A 174 12.22 14.69 6.92
CA ARG A 174 13.34 13.73 6.90
C ARG A 174 12.77 12.33 6.84
N VAL A 175 13.13 11.57 5.80
CA VAL A 175 12.79 10.14 5.69
C VAL A 175 13.89 9.35 6.38
N LEU A 176 13.53 8.60 7.41
CA LEU A 176 14.47 7.79 8.20
C LEU A 176 14.66 6.38 7.63
N ALA A 177 13.60 5.82 7.05
CA ALA A 177 13.63 4.53 6.36
C ALA A 177 12.43 4.38 5.42
N THR A 178 12.57 3.49 4.43
CA THR A 178 11.43 2.95 3.69
C THR A 178 11.02 1.60 4.27
N MET A 179 9.71 1.35 4.34
CA MET A 179 9.15 0.09 4.84
C MET A 179 9.12 -0.97 3.71
N SER A 180 10.17 -1.05 2.92
CA SER A 180 10.31 -1.92 1.75
C SER A 180 11.50 -2.87 1.90
N ASN A 181 11.55 -3.90 1.06
CA ASN A 181 12.64 -4.86 1.04
C ASN A 181 13.87 -4.38 0.26
N THR A 182 13.67 -3.38 -0.62
CA THR A 182 14.73 -2.76 -1.42
C THR A 182 14.68 -1.26 -1.30
N ARG A 183 15.83 -0.60 -1.45
CA ARG A 183 15.90 0.87 -1.48
C ARG A 183 15.15 1.43 -2.67
N SER A 184 14.49 2.57 -2.46
CA SER A 184 13.82 3.28 -3.54
C SER A 184 14.82 4.06 -4.40
N ARG A 185 14.62 4.05 -5.71
CA ARG A 185 15.39 4.91 -6.64
C ARG A 185 15.12 6.40 -6.43
N ALA A 186 13.96 6.76 -5.86
CA ALA A 186 13.62 8.16 -5.59
C ALA A 186 14.44 8.76 -4.43
N LEU A 187 14.91 7.91 -3.48
CA LEU A 187 15.73 8.29 -2.33
C LEU A 187 16.75 7.16 -2.06
N PRO A 188 17.77 6.98 -2.91
CA PRO A 188 18.68 5.83 -2.83
C PRO A 188 19.57 5.84 -1.58
N GLU A 189 19.77 7.02 -0.98
CA GLU A 189 20.50 7.20 0.28
C GLU A 189 19.71 6.72 1.50
N VAL A 190 18.37 6.66 1.42
CA VAL A 190 17.52 6.25 2.54
C VAL A 190 17.52 4.74 2.68
N PRO A 191 17.87 4.20 3.86
CA PRO A 191 17.88 2.76 4.09
C PRO A 191 16.45 2.17 4.09
N THR A 192 16.34 0.87 3.83
CA THR A 192 15.15 0.12 4.18
C THR A 192 15.06 -0.07 5.69
N ILE A 193 13.87 -0.36 6.20
CA ILE A 193 13.67 -0.62 7.64
C ILE A 193 14.49 -1.83 8.12
N THR A 194 14.71 -2.81 7.24
CA THR A 194 15.55 -3.98 7.53
C THR A 194 17.04 -3.61 7.60
N GLU A 195 17.52 -2.78 6.67
CA GLU A 195 18.90 -2.24 6.72
C GLU A 195 19.12 -1.35 7.95
N ALA A 196 18.08 -0.66 8.42
CA ALA A 196 18.11 0.11 9.66
C ALA A 196 18.14 -0.76 10.93
N GLY A 197 18.10 -2.10 10.81
CA GLY A 197 18.18 -3.05 11.93
C GLY A 197 16.83 -3.55 12.45
N TYR A 198 15.73 -3.27 11.77
CA TYR A 198 14.38 -3.60 12.23
C TYR A 198 13.67 -4.59 11.30
N ALA A 199 14.26 -5.77 11.12
CA ALA A 199 13.72 -6.83 10.28
C ALA A 199 12.29 -7.24 10.70
N GLY A 200 11.46 -7.55 9.69
CA GLY A 200 10.07 -7.94 9.88
C GLY A 200 9.15 -6.77 10.27
N LEU A 201 9.56 -5.52 10.01
CA LEU A 201 8.72 -4.32 10.01
C LEU A 201 8.48 -3.80 8.60
N ASP A 202 9.00 -4.50 7.59
CA ASP A 202 8.75 -4.25 6.19
C ASP A 202 7.28 -4.53 5.82
N GLY A 203 6.80 -3.82 4.84
CA GLY A 203 5.47 -3.96 4.25
C GLY A 203 5.25 -2.85 3.23
N GLU A 204 4.78 -3.21 2.07
CA GLU A 204 4.52 -2.28 0.97
C GLU A 204 3.01 -2.17 0.72
N GLY A 205 2.61 -1.00 0.24
CA GLY A 205 1.34 -0.90 -0.44
C GLY A 205 1.47 -1.55 -1.82
N TRP A 206 0.37 -2.07 -2.34
CA TRP A 206 0.33 -2.64 -3.68
C TRP A 206 -1.00 -2.37 -4.37
N ASP A 207 -0.97 -2.40 -5.70
CA ASP A 207 -2.16 -2.49 -6.53
C ASP A 207 -2.15 -3.85 -7.25
N GLY A 208 -3.20 -4.63 -6.97
CA GLY A 208 -3.44 -5.94 -7.57
C GLY A 208 -4.63 -5.92 -8.51
N ILE A 209 -4.61 -6.81 -9.47
CA ILE A 209 -5.70 -7.01 -10.42
C ILE A 209 -6.35 -8.37 -10.16
N PHE A 210 -7.67 -8.35 -10.10
CA PHE A 210 -8.52 -9.49 -9.82
C PHE A 210 -9.65 -9.59 -10.84
N VAL A 211 -10.25 -10.77 -10.95
CA VAL A 211 -11.50 -11.01 -11.67
C VAL A 211 -12.48 -11.74 -10.76
N PRO A 212 -13.81 -11.72 -11.03
CA PRO A 212 -14.77 -12.51 -10.28
C PRO A 212 -14.43 -14.00 -10.26
N ALA A 213 -14.67 -14.66 -9.15
CA ALA A 213 -14.48 -16.09 -9.01
C ALA A 213 -15.27 -16.86 -10.06
N GLY A 214 -14.69 -17.95 -10.59
CA GLY A 214 -15.29 -18.74 -11.68
C GLY A 214 -14.93 -18.24 -13.08
N THR A 215 -14.15 -17.15 -13.20
CA THR A 215 -13.60 -16.74 -14.49
C THR A 215 -12.71 -17.87 -15.04
N PRO A 216 -12.87 -18.29 -16.31
CA PRO A 216 -12.11 -19.38 -16.89
C PRO A 216 -10.60 -19.18 -16.73
N GLN A 217 -9.89 -20.20 -16.25
CA GLN A 217 -8.46 -20.11 -15.94
C GLN A 217 -7.60 -19.70 -17.15
N GLN A 218 -8.05 -20.00 -18.36
CA GLN A 218 -7.38 -19.56 -19.60
C GLN A 218 -7.43 -18.02 -19.73
N ILE A 219 -8.54 -17.40 -19.35
CA ILE A 219 -8.72 -15.93 -19.36
C ILE A 219 -7.87 -15.30 -18.26
N VAL A 220 -7.89 -15.87 -17.05
CA VAL A 220 -7.05 -15.39 -15.92
C VAL A 220 -5.57 -15.41 -16.32
N LYS A 221 -5.14 -16.53 -16.94
CA LYS A 221 -3.75 -16.67 -17.43
C LYS A 221 -3.42 -15.66 -18.52
N LEU A 222 -4.29 -15.51 -19.53
CA LEU A 222 -4.09 -14.58 -20.65
C LEU A 222 -3.94 -13.15 -20.15
N LEU A 223 -4.85 -12.69 -19.30
CA LEU A 223 -4.80 -11.35 -18.70
C LEU A 223 -3.55 -11.17 -17.84
N GLY A 224 -3.22 -12.17 -17.01
CA GLY A 224 -2.05 -12.10 -16.14
C GLY A 224 -0.74 -12.06 -16.91
N ASP A 225 -0.59 -12.86 -17.95
CA ASP A 225 0.60 -12.87 -18.81
C ASP A 225 0.77 -11.52 -19.50
N GLU A 226 -0.33 -10.97 -20.05
CA GLU A 226 -0.24 -9.71 -20.77
C GLU A 226 0.02 -8.52 -19.85
N ILE A 227 -0.64 -8.43 -18.72
CA ILE A 227 -0.36 -7.34 -17.75
C ILE A 227 1.11 -7.41 -17.29
N ARG A 228 1.66 -8.60 -17.04
CA ARG A 228 3.07 -8.77 -16.68
C ARG A 228 4.00 -8.32 -17.79
N ASN A 229 3.70 -8.66 -19.04
CA ASN A 229 4.46 -8.19 -20.20
C ASN A 229 4.43 -6.66 -20.26
N ILE A 230 3.25 -6.03 -20.13
CA ILE A 230 3.07 -4.58 -20.18
C ILE A 230 3.89 -3.88 -19.09
N VAL A 231 3.82 -4.33 -17.84
CA VAL A 231 4.55 -3.66 -16.74
C VAL A 231 6.08 -3.81 -16.84
N THR A 232 6.57 -4.71 -17.67
CA THR A 232 8.01 -4.88 -17.93
C THR A 232 8.52 -4.06 -19.14
N LEU A 233 7.63 -3.44 -19.92
CA LEU A 233 8.03 -2.58 -21.04
C LEU A 233 8.79 -1.35 -20.51
N PRO A 234 9.93 -0.96 -21.12
CA PRO A 234 10.75 0.14 -20.62
C PRO A 234 10.01 1.49 -20.49
N ASP A 235 9.16 1.83 -21.47
CA ASP A 235 8.34 3.05 -21.46
C ASP A 235 7.28 3.02 -20.36
N VAL A 236 6.68 1.83 -20.09
CA VAL A 236 5.70 1.62 -19.05
C VAL A 236 6.37 1.66 -17.68
N GLN A 237 7.52 1.02 -17.50
CA GLN A 237 8.29 1.08 -16.27
C GLN A 237 8.67 2.53 -15.90
N ALA A 238 9.14 3.30 -16.86
CA ALA A 238 9.45 4.71 -16.63
C ALA A 238 8.21 5.52 -16.18
N ARG A 239 7.03 5.25 -16.77
CA ARG A 239 5.76 5.89 -16.36
C ARG A 239 5.31 5.42 -14.97
N ILE A 240 5.46 4.12 -14.65
CA ILE A 240 5.16 3.54 -13.33
C ILE A 240 6.05 4.18 -12.26
N GLU A 241 7.37 4.27 -12.50
CA GLU A 241 8.35 4.90 -11.61
C GLU A 241 8.08 6.40 -11.41
N ALA A 242 7.74 7.12 -12.50
CA ALA A 242 7.35 8.54 -12.42
C ALA A 242 6.08 8.77 -11.59
N LEU A 243 5.20 7.77 -11.49
CA LEU A 243 4.04 7.78 -10.60
C LEU A 243 4.40 7.37 -9.16
N GLY A 244 5.65 6.97 -8.92
CA GLY A 244 6.18 6.55 -7.62
C GLY A 244 5.85 5.11 -7.23
N PHE A 245 5.46 4.30 -8.21
CA PHE A 245 5.27 2.86 -8.04
C PHE A 245 6.51 2.09 -8.47
N LEU A 246 6.56 0.84 -8.06
CA LEU A 246 7.52 -0.17 -8.53
C LEU A 246 6.76 -1.21 -9.35
N ALA A 247 7.22 -1.49 -10.57
CA ALA A 247 6.66 -2.56 -11.39
C ALA A 247 7.00 -3.92 -10.77
N VAL A 248 5.99 -4.76 -10.54
CA VAL A 248 6.15 -6.10 -9.93
C VAL A 248 5.79 -7.20 -10.93
N GLY A 249 4.57 -7.22 -11.42
CA GLY A 249 4.11 -8.26 -12.36
C GLY A 249 4.20 -9.67 -11.77
N ALA A 250 3.84 -9.88 -10.50
CA ALA A 250 3.90 -11.21 -9.91
C ALA A 250 2.82 -12.14 -10.48
N PRO A 251 3.16 -13.43 -10.78
CA PRO A 251 2.17 -14.39 -11.25
C PRO A 251 1.03 -14.63 -10.25
N SER A 252 -0.18 -14.95 -10.75
CA SER A 252 -1.40 -15.19 -9.97
C SER A 252 -1.15 -16.09 -8.74
N LYS A 253 -0.50 -17.23 -8.90
CA LYS A 253 -0.23 -18.17 -7.79
C LYS A 253 0.70 -17.59 -6.72
N VAL A 254 1.69 -16.79 -7.13
CA VAL A 254 2.60 -16.10 -6.20
C VAL A 254 1.82 -15.05 -5.43
N PHE A 255 1.05 -14.23 -6.15
CA PHE A 255 0.22 -13.19 -5.55
C PHE A 255 -0.83 -13.77 -4.58
N ALA A 256 -1.54 -14.84 -4.95
CA ALA A 256 -2.50 -15.49 -4.04
C ALA A 256 -1.85 -15.96 -2.73
N LYS A 257 -0.61 -16.49 -2.78
CA LYS A 257 0.14 -16.87 -1.58
C LYS A 257 0.54 -15.67 -0.74
N GLU A 258 0.97 -14.60 -1.37
CA GLU A 258 1.31 -13.34 -0.69
C GLU A 258 0.10 -12.73 0.00
N LEU A 259 -1.08 -12.68 -0.66
CA LEU A 259 -2.34 -12.22 -0.07
C LEU A 259 -2.70 -13.00 1.21
N ALA A 260 -2.56 -14.32 1.19
CA ALA A 260 -2.86 -15.15 2.35
C ALA A 260 -1.91 -14.87 3.53
N ASN A 261 -0.60 -14.76 3.26
CA ASN A 261 0.41 -14.45 4.27
C ASN A 261 0.20 -13.04 4.85
N GLU A 262 -0.05 -12.07 3.99
CA GLU A 262 -0.26 -10.69 4.39
C GLU A 262 -1.54 -10.54 5.20
N SER A 263 -2.63 -11.19 4.80
CA SER A 263 -3.89 -11.20 5.55
C SER A 263 -3.71 -11.77 6.97
N ALA A 264 -2.91 -12.84 7.12
CA ALA A 264 -2.59 -13.40 8.43
C ALA A 264 -1.83 -12.39 9.31
N THR A 265 -0.83 -11.72 8.74
CA THR A 265 -0.04 -10.68 9.42
C THR A 265 -0.93 -9.51 9.87
N TRP A 266 -1.78 -8.97 8.97
CA TRP A 266 -2.66 -7.87 9.32
C TRP A 266 -3.72 -8.23 10.37
N ARG A 267 -4.21 -9.46 10.34
CA ARG A 267 -5.13 -9.96 11.38
C ARG A 267 -4.51 -9.87 12.78
N GLU A 268 -3.24 -10.24 12.92
CA GLU A 268 -2.53 -10.13 14.19
C GLU A 268 -2.35 -8.68 14.62
N VAL A 269 -1.90 -7.81 13.72
CA VAL A 269 -1.70 -6.38 13.99
C VAL A 269 -3.02 -5.70 14.39
N ILE A 270 -4.09 -5.93 13.63
CA ILE A 270 -5.42 -5.35 13.86
C ILE A 270 -5.97 -5.80 15.22
N ARG A 271 -5.85 -7.11 15.53
CA ARG A 271 -6.28 -7.66 16.84
C ARG A 271 -5.49 -7.05 17.99
N ALA A 272 -4.17 -6.96 17.87
CA ALA A 272 -3.31 -6.41 18.90
C ALA A 272 -3.53 -4.91 19.13
N ALA A 273 -3.90 -4.17 18.08
CA ALA A 273 -4.25 -2.75 18.16
C ALA A 273 -5.69 -2.49 18.64
N GLY A 274 -6.53 -3.52 18.74
CA GLY A 274 -7.94 -3.37 19.10
C GLY A 274 -8.75 -2.61 18.06
N LEU A 275 -8.32 -2.63 16.79
CA LEU A 275 -8.94 -1.87 15.71
C LEU A 275 -10.22 -2.54 15.23
N LYS A 276 -11.30 -1.77 15.15
CA LYS A 276 -12.57 -2.12 14.51
C LYS A 276 -13.16 -0.89 13.85
N MET A 277 -13.81 -1.07 12.71
CA MET A 277 -14.59 -0.06 12.02
C MET A 277 -16.06 -0.54 11.94
N GLN A 278 -16.97 0.38 12.19
CA GLN A 278 -18.41 0.14 12.03
C GLN A 278 -18.82 0.18 10.56
#